data_6bca1bc0554b457e9f918827ef4192c6
#
_entry.id   6bca1bc0554b457e9f918827ef4192c6
#
_cell.length_a   1.000
_cell.length_b   1.000
_cell.length_c   1.000
_cell.angle_alpha   90.00
_cell.angle_beta   90.00
_cell.angle_gamma   90.00
#
_symmetry.space_group_name_H-M   'P 1'
#
loop_
_entity.id
_entity.type
_entity.pdbx_description
1 polymer ?
#
loop_
_entity_poly.entity_id
_entity_poly.type
_entity_poly.pdbx_seq_one_letter_code
_entity_poly.pdbx_strand_id
1 'polypeptide(L)'
;VTIRVGINGFGRIGRNYFRALLEQGADIEIVAVNDLGDTATTAHLLKYDTILGRLKAEVSHTADTITVDGHTIKVLSERNPADIPWGELGVDIVIESTGIFTKKADAEKHLAGGAKKVLISAPAKDEDITVVMGVNQDKYDPANHHVISNASCTTNCVAPMAKVLDENFGIVKGLMTTVHAYTNDQRILDFPHSDLRRARAAAENIIPTTTGAAKATALVLPQLKGKLDGIAMRVPVPTGSATDLVVQLQREVTKDEVNAAFKKASEDGDLKGILFYTEDPIVSSDIVSDPASCTFDASLTMVQEGTSVKILGWYDNEWGYSNRLVDLTVFVGNQL
;
A
#
# COMPACT_ATOMS: atom_id res chain seq x y z
N VAL A 1 14.56 -11.45 17.53
CA VAL A 1 14.01 -12.73 17.00
C VAL A 1 13.52 -12.45 15.60
N THR A 2 14.03 -13.17 14.60
CA THR A 2 13.62 -13.04 13.21
C THR A 2 12.12 -13.31 13.04
N ILE A 3 11.40 -12.40 12.42
CA ILE A 3 9.96 -12.52 12.19
C ILE A 3 9.74 -13.50 11.02
N ARG A 4 8.97 -14.56 11.23
CA ARG A 4 8.70 -15.59 10.23
C ARG A 4 7.39 -15.31 9.50
N VAL A 5 7.46 -15.13 8.19
CA VAL A 5 6.34 -14.65 7.36
C VAL A 5 5.97 -15.67 6.30
N GLY A 6 4.65 -15.87 6.14
CA GLY A 6 4.04 -16.53 5.00
C GLY A 6 3.33 -15.51 4.10
N ILE A 7 3.35 -15.71 2.80
CA ILE A 7 2.65 -14.85 1.85
C ILE A 7 1.57 -15.65 1.14
N ASN A 8 0.31 -15.23 1.29
CA ASN A 8 -0.81 -15.78 0.52
C ASN A 8 -1.13 -14.85 -0.65
N GLY A 9 -0.90 -15.33 -1.87
CA GLY A 9 -0.95 -14.54 -3.10
C GLY A 9 0.41 -13.90 -3.45
N PHE A 10 1.11 -14.50 -4.37
CA PHE A 10 2.42 -14.02 -4.83
C PHE A 10 2.33 -13.27 -6.17
N GLY A 11 1.30 -12.42 -6.28
CA GLY A 11 1.05 -11.49 -7.37
C GLY A 11 1.96 -10.26 -7.31
N ARG A 12 1.51 -9.14 -7.90
CA ARG A 12 2.31 -7.89 -7.92
C ARG A 12 2.76 -7.48 -6.51
N ILE A 13 1.82 -7.34 -5.57
CA ILE A 13 2.14 -6.86 -4.21
C ILE A 13 2.96 -7.88 -3.43
N GLY A 14 2.63 -9.16 -3.48
CA GLY A 14 3.43 -10.20 -2.80
C GLY A 14 4.89 -10.22 -3.26
N ARG A 15 5.15 -10.09 -4.58
CA ARG A 15 6.52 -10.03 -5.12
C ARG A 15 7.20 -8.70 -4.85
N ASN A 16 6.48 -7.57 -4.93
CA ASN A 16 7.03 -6.27 -4.55
C ASN A 16 7.39 -6.22 -3.06
N TYR A 17 6.55 -6.78 -2.19
CA TYR A 17 6.83 -6.92 -0.76
C TYR A 17 8.12 -7.70 -0.52
N PHE A 18 8.27 -8.85 -1.20
CA PHE A 18 9.49 -9.66 -1.11
C PHE A 18 10.74 -8.89 -1.55
N ARG A 19 10.65 -8.16 -2.66
CA ARG A 19 11.77 -7.34 -3.17
C ARG A 19 12.08 -6.16 -2.23
N ALA A 20 11.05 -5.49 -1.71
CA ALA A 20 11.22 -4.40 -0.75
C ALA A 20 11.88 -4.89 0.54
N LEU A 21 11.50 -6.07 1.01
CA LEU A 21 12.12 -6.73 2.15
C LEU A 21 13.63 -6.95 1.93
N LEU A 22 14.03 -7.46 0.78
CA LEU A 22 15.44 -7.67 0.44
C LEU A 22 16.21 -6.33 0.40
N GLU A 23 15.60 -5.29 -0.16
CA GLU A 23 16.24 -3.97 -0.28
C GLU A 23 16.38 -3.27 1.07
N GLN A 24 15.37 -3.37 1.93
CA GLN A 24 15.43 -2.80 3.28
C GLN A 24 16.37 -3.57 4.21
N GLY A 25 16.62 -4.86 3.93
CA GLY A 25 17.40 -5.73 4.83
C GLY A 25 16.73 -5.93 6.19
N ALA A 26 15.40 -5.94 6.24
CA ALA A 26 14.63 -6.14 7.47
C ALA A 26 14.80 -7.56 8.00
N ASP A 27 14.79 -7.74 9.33
CA ASP A 27 14.93 -9.05 10.00
C ASP A 27 13.63 -9.87 9.90
N ILE A 28 13.30 -10.23 8.67
CA ILE A 28 12.13 -11.03 8.31
C ILE A 28 12.58 -12.20 7.44
N GLU A 29 12.12 -13.41 7.77
CA GLU A 29 12.30 -14.61 6.97
C GLU A 29 11.00 -14.96 6.25
N ILE A 30 11.01 -15.02 4.92
CA ILE A 30 9.90 -15.58 4.15
C ILE A 30 10.04 -17.10 4.16
N VAL A 31 9.14 -17.76 4.88
CA VAL A 31 9.15 -19.21 5.08
C VAL A 31 8.46 -19.94 3.94
N ALA A 32 7.31 -19.40 3.51
CA ALA A 32 6.51 -20.00 2.46
C ALA A 32 5.70 -18.95 1.69
N VAL A 33 5.39 -19.26 0.46
CA VAL A 33 4.42 -18.55 -0.38
C VAL A 33 3.35 -19.52 -0.82
N ASN A 34 2.09 -19.07 -0.83
CA ASN A 34 0.97 -19.83 -1.38
C ASN A 34 0.44 -19.10 -2.61
N ASP A 35 0.45 -19.75 -3.73
CA ASP A 35 -0.12 -19.23 -4.99
C ASP A 35 -0.64 -20.39 -5.83
N LEU A 36 -1.64 -20.14 -6.69
CA LEU A 36 -2.25 -21.17 -7.52
C LEU A 36 -1.50 -21.41 -8.85
N GLY A 37 -0.50 -20.59 -9.14
CA GLY A 37 0.40 -20.76 -10.27
C GLY A 37 1.46 -21.86 -10.02
N ASP A 38 2.12 -22.32 -11.09
CA ASP A 38 3.24 -23.24 -10.96
C ASP A 38 4.49 -22.51 -10.43
N THR A 39 5.36 -23.28 -9.78
CA THR A 39 6.58 -22.77 -9.13
C THR A 39 7.57 -22.15 -10.12
N ALA A 40 7.69 -22.71 -11.34
CA ALA A 40 8.59 -22.19 -12.37
C ALA A 40 8.14 -20.79 -12.84
N THR A 41 6.86 -20.61 -13.10
CA THR A 41 6.28 -19.30 -13.46
C THR A 41 6.44 -18.31 -12.30
N THR A 42 6.20 -18.73 -11.07
CA THR A 42 6.33 -17.90 -9.88
C THR A 42 7.78 -17.42 -9.70
N ALA A 43 8.76 -18.30 -9.83
CA ALA A 43 10.18 -17.98 -9.76
C ALA A 43 10.61 -17.05 -10.92
N HIS A 44 10.11 -17.29 -12.13
CA HIS A 44 10.38 -16.44 -13.30
C HIS A 44 9.88 -15.00 -13.08
N LEU A 45 8.63 -14.84 -12.62
CA LEU A 45 8.03 -13.52 -12.36
C LEU A 45 8.64 -12.82 -11.15
N LEU A 46 9.24 -13.53 -10.21
CA LEU A 46 10.03 -12.92 -9.14
C LEU A 46 11.35 -12.36 -9.69
N LYS A 47 12.00 -13.13 -10.59
CA LYS A 47 13.29 -12.77 -11.18
C LYS A 47 13.20 -11.63 -12.19
N TYR A 48 12.17 -11.61 -13.02
CA TYR A 48 12.00 -10.64 -14.10
C TYR A 48 10.70 -9.85 -13.88
N ASP A 49 10.82 -8.54 -13.85
CA ASP A 49 9.70 -7.61 -13.67
C ASP A 49 9.82 -6.49 -14.70
N THR A 50 8.73 -6.16 -15.39
CA THR A 50 8.74 -5.14 -16.43
C THR A 50 9.01 -3.74 -15.88
N ILE A 51 8.57 -3.47 -14.65
CA ILE A 51 8.70 -2.16 -14.01
C ILE A 51 10.00 -2.09 -13.21
N LEU A 52 10.23 -3.08 -12.33
CA LEU A 52 11.36 -3.08 -11.40
C LEU A 52 12.65 -3.68 -12.02
N GLY A 53 12.54 -4.25 -13.22
CA GLY A 53 13.66 -4.91 -13.87
C GLY A 53 14.03 -6.26 -13.24
N ARG A 54 15.22 -6.73 -13.58
CA ARG A 54 15.73 -8.01 -13.10
C ARG A 54 16.14 -7.91 -11.62
N LEU A 55 15.65 -8.88 -10.82
CA LEU A 55 16.11 -9.02 -9.44
C LEU A 55 17.62 -9.34 -9.43
N LYS A 56 18.37 -8.63 -8.59
CA LYS A 56 19.85 -8.80 -8.50
C LYS A 56 20.27 -10.05 -7.73
N ALA A 57 19.33 -10.76 -7.11
CA ALA A 57 19.55 -12.01 -6.39
C ALA A 57 19.54 -13.21 -7.36
N GLU A 58 20.24 -14.29 -7.03
CA GLU A 58 20.10 -15.58 -7.71
C GLU A 58 18.75 -16.21 -7.37
N VAL A 59 18.01 -16.61 -8.42
CA VAL A 59 16.70 -17.28 -8.25
C VAL A 59 16.75 -18.63 -8.95
N SER A 60 16.49 -19.68 -8.19
CA SER A 60 16.28 -21.03 -8.69
C SER A 60 15.00 -21.63 -8.10
N HIS A 61 14.55 -22.76 -8.62
CA HIS A 61 13.34 -23.44 -8.14
C HIS A 61 13.41 -24.95 -8.31
N THR A 62 12.60 -25.64 -7.54
CA THR A 62 12.24 -27.05 -7.71
C THR A 62 10.74 -27.15 -8.02
N ALA A 63 10.15 -28.31 -7.87
CA ALA A 63 8.69 -28.48 -8.05
C ALA A 63 7.87 -27.75 -6.97
N ASP A 64 8.43 -27.58 -5.76
CA ASP A 64 7.72 -27.07 -4.58
C ASP A 64 8.51 -26.04 -3.75
N THR A 65 9.63 -25.55 -4.27
CA THR A 65 10.43 -24.51 -3.62
C THR A 65 10.95 -23.47 -4.61
N ILE A 66 11.15 -22.25 -4.08
CA ILE A 66 11.93 -21.20 -4.72
C ILE A 66 13.12 -20.89 -3.81
N THR A 67 14.32 -20.80 -4.38
CA THR A 67 15.52 -20.44 -3.64
C THR A 67 16.03 -19.09 -4.14
N VAL A 68 16.24 -18.15 -3.22
CA VAL A 68 16.75 -16.79 -3.51
C VAL A 68 18.01 -16.58 -2.67
N ASP A 69 19.16 -16.40 -3.31
CA ASP A 69 20.47 -16.25 -2.66
C ASP A 69 20.74 -17.31 -1.57
N GLY A 70 20.36 -18.56 -1.84
CA GLY A 70 20.53 -19.69 -0.92
C GLY A 70 19.41 -19.87 0.12
N HIS A 71 18.49 -18.90 0.26
CA HIS A 71 17.31 -19.04 1.13
C HIS A 71 16.19 -19.78 0.39
N THR A 72 15.77 -20.93 0.94
CA THR A 72 14.73 -21.76 0.36
C THR A 72 13.37 -21.43 0.94
N ILE A 73 12.43 -21.11 0.07
CA ILE A 73 11.05 -20.73 0.37
C ILE A 73 10.15 -21.85 -0.15
N LYS A 74 9.28 -22.38 0.71
CA LYS A 74 8.30 -23.39 0.31
C LYS A 74 7.20 -22.77 -0.54
N VAL A 75 6.80 -23.45 -1.62
CA VAL A 75 5.68 -23.03 -2.47
C VAL A 75 4.51 -23.98 -2.23
N LEU A 76 3.38 -23.42 -1.84
CA LEU A 76 2.11 -24.09 -1.61
C LEU A 76 1.09 -23.68 -2.66
N SER A 77 0.05 -24.49 -2.85
CA SER A 77 -1.02 -24.22 -3.85
C SER A 77 -2.41 -24.54 -3.27
N GLU A 78 -2.69 -24.00 -2.11
CA GLU A 78 -3.95 -24.20 -1.40
C GLU A 78 -4.95 -23.07 -1.72
N ARG A 79 -6.18 -23.45 -2.10
CA ARG A 79 -7.25 -22.49 -2.41
C ARG A 79 -7.91 -21.90 -1.18
N ASN A 80 -8.07 -22.73 -0.14
CA ASN A 80 -8.71 -22.32 1.09
C ASN A 80 -7.66 -21.93 2.12
N PRO A 81 -7.67 -20.71 2.64
CA PRO A 81 -6.68 -20.25 3.64
C PRO A 81 -6.62 -21.12 4.89
N ALA A 82 -7.73 -21.78 5.28
CA ALA A 82 -7.78 -22.64 6.44
C ALA A 82 -6.95 -23.94 6.29
N ASP A 83 -6.66 -24.34 5.05
CA ASP A 83 -5.93 -25.59 4.75
C ASP A 83 -4.40 -25.35 4.65
N ILE A 84 -3.96 -24.12 4.79
CA ILE A 84 -2.53 -23.77 4.75
C ILE A 84 -1.93 -23.99 6.14
N PRO A 85 -0.92 -24.88 6.30
CA PRO A 85 -0.41 -25.27 7.60
C PRO A 85 0.65 -24.27 8.14
N TRP A 86 0.27 -23.02 8.35
CA TRP A 86 1.18 -21.97 8.78
C TRP A 86 1.90 -22.30 10.10
N GLY A 87 1.19 -22.88 11.04
CA GLY A 87 1.76 -23.29 12.35
C GLY A 87 2.83 -24.36 12.23
N GLU A 88 2.63 -25.37 11.38
CA GLU A 88 3.61 -26.42 11.11
C GLU A 88 4.88 -25.87 10.44
N LEU A 89 4.71 -24.80 9.65
CA LEU A 89 5.83 -24.11 9.01
C LEU A 89 6.50 -23.07 9.93
N GLY A 90 5.94 -22.85 11.12
CA GLY A 90 6.46 -21.87 12.08
C GLY A 90 6.29 -20.42 11.62
N VAL A 91 5.22 -20.13 10.86
CA VAL A 91 4.90 -18.78 10.42
C VAL A 91 4.23 -17.99 11.54
N ASP A 92 4.75 -16.81 11.83
CA ASP A 92 4.18 -15.88 12.79
C ASP A 92 3.12 -14.97 12.16
N ILE A 93 3.44 -14.37 11.02
CA ILE A 93 2.61 -13.39 10.33
C ILE A 93 2.31 -13.86 8.91
N VAL A 94 1.05 -13.77 8.50
CA VAL A 94 0.65 -13.98 7.11
C VAL A 94 0.39 -12.64 6.43
N ILE A 95 1.00 -12.43 5.27
CA ILE A 95 0.66 -11.35 4.35
C ILE A 95 -0.42 -11.88 3.42
N GLU A 96 -1.65 -11.39 3.57
CA GLU A 96 -2.76 -11.71 2.70
C GLU A 96 -2.79 -10.72 1.52
N SER A 97 -2.28 -11.15 0.38
CA SER A 97 -2.12 -10.31 -0.82
C SER A 97 -2.79 -10.88 -2.08
N THR A 98 -3.78 -11.75 -1.91
CA THR A 98 -4.58 -12.27 -3.04
C THR A 98 -5.57 -11.23 -3.57
N GLY A 99 -5.98 -10.26 -2.77
CA GLY A 99 -7.07 -9.34 -3.06
C GLY A 99 -8.47 -9.97 -2.94
N ILE A 100 -8.57 -11.25 -2.57
CA ILE A 100 -9.82 -12.00 -2.47
C ILE A 100 -10.32 -12.03 -1.03
N PHE A 101 -9.46 -12.35 -0.07
CA PHE A 101 -9.80 -12.53 1.35
C PHE A 101 -9.64 -11.23 2.14
N THR A 102 -10.44 -10.22 1.79
CA THR A 102 -10.37 -8.87 2.40
C THR A 102 -11.37 -8.66 3.54
N LYS A 103 -12.28 -9.61 3.76
CA LYS A 103 -13.15 -9.62 4.95
C LYS A 103 -12.46 -10.32 6.09
N LYS A 104 -12.62 -9.80 7.32
CA LYS A 104 -12.07 -10.45 8.53
C LYS A 104 -12.40 -11.94 8.60
N ALA A 105 -13.67 -12.32 8.42
CA ALA A 105 -14.12 -13.70 8.49
C ALA A 105 -13.39 -14.65 7.51
N ASP A 106 -12.89 -14.14 6.40
CA ASP A 106 -12.12 -14.93 5.45
C ASP A 106 -10.62 -14.91 5.77
N ALA A 107 -10.09 -13.76 6.16
CA ALA A 107 -8.67 -13.60 6.49
C ALA A 107 -8.29 -14.31 7.81
N GLU A 108 -9.18 -14.35 8.80
CA GLU A 108 -8.94 -15.04 10.07
C GLU A 108 -8.80 -16.57 9.93
N LYS A 109 -9.15 -17.15 8.78
CA LYS A 109 -8.86 -18.55 8.47
C LYS A 109 -7.37 -18.86 8.51
N HIS A 110 -6.51 -17.89 8.25
CA HIS A 110 -5.07 -18.02 8.40
C HIS A 110 -4.65 -18.22 9.87
N LEU A 111 -5.40 -17.64 10.82
CA LEU A 111 -5.17 -17.83 12.25
C LEU A 111 -5.49 -19.28 12.65
N ALA A 112 -6.56 -19.87 12.06
CA ALA A 112 -6.89 -21.27 12.24
C ALA A 112 -5.80 -22.20 11.69
N GLY A 113 -5.06 -21.79 10.66
CA GLY A 113 -3.88 -22.47 10.12
C GLY A 113 -2.62 -22.34 10.99
N GLY A 114 -2.69 -21.59 12.08
CA GLY A 114 -1.62 -21.44 13.07
C GLY A 114 -0.81 -20.14 12.99
N ALA A 115 -1.14 -19.21 12.11
CA ALA A 115 -0.54 -17.87 12.11
C ALA A 115 -1.00 -17.09 13.35
N LYS A 116 -0.14 -16.21 13.87
CA LYS A 116 -0.47 -15.32 15.01
C LYS A 116 -1.16 -14.05 14.58
N LYS A 117 -0.78 -13.49 13.43
CA LYS A 117 -1.32 -12.25 12.86
C LYS A 117 -1.51 -12.39 11.35
N VAL A 118 -2.47 -11.63 10.82
CA VAL A 118 -2.73 -11.51 9.38
C VAL A 118 -2.68 -10.03 9.01
N LEU A 119 -1.85 -9.69 8.04
CA LEU A 119 -1.78 -8.35 7.43
C LEU A 119 -2.40 -8.40 6.04
N ILE A 120 -3.53 -7.72 5.86
CA ILE A 120 -4.23 -7.64 4.58
C ILE A 120 -3.65 -6.47 3.78
N SER A 121 -3.12 -6.75 2.59
CA SER A 121 -2.55 -5.75 1.69
C SER A 121 -3.60 -5.05 0.82
N ALA A 122 -4.74 -4.73 1.39
CA ALA A 122 -5.86 -4.07 0.74
C ALA A 122 -6.77 -3.42 1.79
N PRO A 123 -7.67 -2.50 1.41
CA PRO A 123 -8.78 -2.11 2.26
C PRO A 123 -9.56 -3.34 2.68
N ALA A 124 -9.86 -3.46 3.96
CA ALA A 124 -10.53 -4.61 4.53
C ALA A 124 -11.96 -4.27 4.98
N LYS A 125 -12.70 -5.29 5.38
CA LYS A 125 -14.02 -5.17 5.97
C LYS A 125 -14.08 -5.95 7.27
N ASP A 126 -14.58 -5.28 8.32
CA ASP A 126 -14.75 -5.83 9.67
C ASP A 126 -13.42 -6.26 10.33
N GLU A 127 -12.28 -5.77 9.83
CA GLU A 127 -10.95 -5.98 10.39
C GLU A 127 -10.84 -5.42 11.82
N ASP A 128 -9.86 -5.93 12.58
CA ASP A 128 -9.64 -5.45 13.95
C ASP A 128 -9.14 -4.01 13.96
N ILE A 129 -8.26 -3.67 13.03
CA ILE A 129 -7.75 -2.32 12.83
C ILE A 129 -7.24 -2.13 11.40
N THR A 130 -7.42 -0.92 10.86
CA THR A 130 -6.69 -0.42 9.71
C THR A 130 -5.55 0.48 10.20
N VAL A 131 -4.32 0.19 9.77
CA VAL A 131 -3.12 0.94 10.14
C VAL A 131 -2.50 1.59 8.91
N VAL A 132 -2.23 2.89 9.01
CA VAL A 132 -1.36 3.63 8.09
C VAL A 132 -0.14 4.09 8.88
N MET A 133 1.03 3.58 8.54
CA MET A 133 2.28 3.92 9.21
C MET A 133 2.55 5.42 9.13
N GLY A 134 2.98 6.00 10.24
CA GLY A 134 3.14 7.45 10.41
C GLY A 134 1.86 8.19 10.81
N VAL A 135 0.69 7.54 10.76
CA VAL A 135 -0.60 8.18 11.04
C VAL A 135 -1.24 7.66 12.33
N ASN A 136 -1.42 6.35 12.46
CA ASN A 136 -2.17 5.77 13.60
C ASN A 136 -1.61 4.44 14.13
N GLN A 137 -0.37 4.08 13.86
CA GLN A 137 0.22 2.84 14.36
C GLN A 137 0.22 2.75 15.90
N ASP A 138 0.16 3.88 16.60
CA ASP A 138 0.03 3.97 18.06
C ASP A 138 -1.29 3.40 18.60
N LYS A 139 -2.29 3.18 17.74
CA LYS A 139 -3.59 2.58 18.08
C LYS A 139 -3.57 1.05 18.00
N TYR A 140 -2.48 0.46 17.52
CA TYR A 140 -2.37 -0.98 17.46
C TYR A 140 -2.27 -1.59 18.87
N ASP A 141 -3.11 -2.59 19.13
CA ASP A 141 -3.13 -3.36 20.38
C ASP A 141 -2.76 -4.82 20.04
N PRO A 142 -1.55 -5.30 20.40
CA PRO A 142 -1.12 -6.64 20.05
C PRO A 142 -1.96 -7.76 20.69
N ALA A 143 -2.63 -7.50 21.80
CA ALA A 143 -3.48 -8.48 22.46
C ALA A 143 -4.84 -8.68 21.79
N ASN A 144 -5.37 -7.65 21.14
CA ASN A 144 -6.74 -7.64 20.59
C ASN A 144 -6.80 -7.53 19.07
N HIS A 145 -5.74 -7.07 18.40
CA HIS A 145 -5.73 -6.91 16.96
C HIS A 145 -4.94 -8.04 16.28
N HIS A 146 -5.65 -8.93 15.59
CA HIS A 146 -5.07 -10.10 14.91
C HIS A 146 -5.21 -10.04 13.38
N VAL A 147 -6.25 -9.40 12.87
CA VAL A 147 -6.49 -9.16 11.45
C VAL A 147 -6.38 -7.66 11.19
N ILE A 148 -5.30 -7.25 10.53
CA ILE A 148 -4.88 -5.87 10.38
C ILE A 148 -4.87 -5.51 8.89
N SER A 149 -5.49 -4.41 8.51
CA SER A 149 -5.40 -3.88 7.14
C SER A 149 -4.31 -2.81 7.05
N ASN A 150 -3.49 -2.90 5.99
CA ASN A 150 -2.54 -1.84 5.62
C ASN A 150 -3.20 -0.74 4.76
N ALA A 151 -4.54 -0.69 4.69
CA ALA A 151 -5.32 0.20 3.83
C ALA A 151 -4.99 0.04 2.33
N SER A 152 -5.29 1.04 1.51
CA SER A 152 -4.91 1.10 0.10
C SER A 152 -3.63 1.92 -0.10
N CYS A 153 -3.00 1.77 -1.27
CA CYS A 153 -1.87 2.62 -1.66
C CYS A 153 -2.26 4.11 -1.69
N THR A 154 -3.45 4.43 -2.16
CA THR A 154 -3.97 5.80 -2.20
C THR A 154 -4.22 6.33 -0.78
N THR A 155 -4.77 5.52 0.14
CA THR A 155 -4.95 5.92 1.54
C THR A 155 -3.60 6.18 2.22
N ASN A 156 -2.59 5.37 1.93
CA ASN A 156 -1.22 5.58 2.44
C ASN A 156 -0.61 6.90 1.96
N CYS A 157 -1.01 7.41 0.79
CA CYS A 157 -0.61 8.73 0.30
C CYS A 157 -1.44 9.85 0.92
N VAL A 158 -2.78 9.75 0.84
CA VAL A 158 -3.67 10.86 1.24
C VAL A 158 -3.77 11.05 2.76
N ALA A 159 -3.65 9.99 3.55
CA ALA A 159 -3.76 10.11 5.01
C ALA A 159 -2.61 10.92 5.64
N PRO A 160 -1.34 10.74 5.28
CA PRO A 160 -0.27 11.66 5.68
C PRO A 160 -0.51 13.10 5.23
N MET A 161 -0.98 13.31 4.00
CA MET A 161 -1.31 14.66 3.50
C MET A 161 -2.38 15.32 4.35
N ALA A 162 -3.47 14.60 4.63
CA ALA A 162 -4.57 15.07 5.45
C ALA A 162 -4.14 15.32 6.91
N LYS A 163 -3.28 14.44 7.48
CA LYS A 163 -2.73 14.62 8.83
C LYS A 163 -1.98 15.93 8.95
N VAL A 164 -1.06 16.23 8.03
CA VAL A 164 -0.29 17.48 8.06
C VAL A 164 -1.20 18.70 7.96
N LEU A 165 -2.18 18.70 7.05
CA LEU A 165 -3.10 19.83 6.90
C LEU A 165 -4.02 19.99 8.10
N ASP A 166 -4.58 18.90 8.63
CA ASP A 166 -5.54 18.96 9.73
C ASP A 166 -4.87 19.40 11.03
N GLU A 167 -3.71 18.84 11.37
CA GLU A 167 -2.98 19.17 12.59
C GLU A 167 -2.45 20.61 12.61
N ASN A 168 -2.07 21.17 11.47
CA ASN A 168 -1.51 22.53 11.39
C ASN A 168 -2.56 23.61 11.12
N PHE A 169 -3.63 23.29 10.37
CA PHE A 169 -4.52 24.30 9.82
C PHE A 169 -6.01 23.98 10.01
N GLY A 170 -6.35 22.73 10.34
CA GLY A 170 -7.73 22.24 10.47
C GLY A 170 -8.44 22.08 9.13
N ILE A 171 -8.92 20.88 8.82
CA ILE A 171 -9.70 20.60 7.63
C ILE A 171 -11.20 20.76 7.94
N VAL A 172 -11.89 21.59 7.15
CA VAL A 172 -13.35 21.71 7.19
C VAL A 172 -13.97 20.63 6.30
N LYS A 173 -13.54 20.55 5.04
CA LYS A 173 -13.97 19.57 4.04
C LYS A 173 -12.97 19.51 2.90
N GLY A 174 -13.05 18.47 2.08
CA GLY A 174 -12.19 18.36 0.90
C GLY A 174 -12.65 17.30 -0.08
N LEU A 175 -12.12 17.43 -1.31
CA LEU A 175 -12.31 16.46 -2.39
C LEU A 175 -10.95 16.02 -2.92
N MET A 176 -10.83 14.74 -3.16
CA MET A 176 -9.62 14.10 -3.69
C MET A 176 -9.89 13.53 -5.09
N THR A 177 -8.94 13.72 -5.98
CA THR A 177 -8.85 12.93 -7.21
C THR A 177 -7.50 12.23 -7.22
N THR A 178 -7.49 10.90 -7.24
CA THR A 178 -6.24 10.19 -7.54
C THR A 178 -6.13 9.93 -9.03
N VAL A 179 -5.08 10.44 -9.64
CA VAL A 179 -4.66 10.08 -11.00
C VAL A 179 -3.77 8.86 -10.86
N HIS A 180 -4.32 7.69 -11.19
CA HIS A 180 -3.77 6.41 -10.76
C HIS A 180 -3.35 5.55 -11.96
N ALA A 181 -2.18 4.93 -11.85
CA ALA A 181 -1.73 3.92 -12.78
C ALA A 181 -2.76 2.79 -12.93
N TYR A 182 -2.78 2.10 -14.07
CA TYR A 182 -3.62 0.92 -14.23
C TYR A 182 -3.14 -0.23 -13.34
N THR A 183 -4.07 -1.11 -12.98
CA THR A 183 -3.79 -2.30 -12.16
C THR A 183 -4.44 -3.54 -12.77
N ASN A 184 -4.07 -4.73 -12.29
CA ASN A 184 -4.53 -6.01 -12.87
C ASN A 184 -6.04 -6.27 -12.74
N ASP A 185 -6.79 -5.44 -12.03
CA ASP A 185 -8.25 -5.48 -12.02
C ASP A 185 -8.88 -4.90 -13.31
N GLN A 186 -8.10 -4.13 -14.07
CA GLN A 186 -8.53 -3.56 -15.35
C GLN A 186 -8.33 -4.55 -16.51
N ARG A 187 -8.89 -4.21 -17.66
CA ARG A 187 -8.84 -5.05 -18.86
C ARG A 187 -7.80 -4.52 -19.86
N ILE A 188 -7.07 -5.43 -20.49
CA ILE A 188 -6.13 -5.08 -21.57
C ILE A 188 -6.92 -4.59 -22.79
N LEU A 189 -7.91 -5.36 -23.23
CA LEU A 189 -8.91 -4.99 -24.24
C LEU A 189 -10.29 -4.97 -23.62
N ASP A 190 -11.27 -4.37 -24.31
CA ASP A 190 -12.66 -4.31 -23.85
C ASP A 190 -13.18 -5.71 -23.49
N PHE A 191 -13.52 -5.93 -22.22
CA PHE A 191 -13.96 -7.22 -21.71
C PHE A 191 -14.85 -7.03 -20.47
N PRO A 192 -15.82 -7.93 -20.20
CA PRO A 192 -16.73 -7.79 -19.07
C PRO A 192 -16.05 -7.52 -17.73
N HIS A 193 -16.59 -6.54 -17.02
CA HIS A 193 -16.21 -6.12 -15.68
C HIS A 193 -17.46 -5.56 -14.96
N SER A 194 -17.55 -5.69 -13.65
CA SER A 194 -18.65 -5.14 -12.86
C SER A 194 -18.77 -3.62 -12.92
N ASP A 195 -17.64 -2.92 -13.01
CA ASP A 195 -17.58 -1.49 -13.36
C ASP A 195 -17.42 -1.39 -14.88
N LEU A 196 -18.42 -0.83 -15.55
CA LEU A 196 -18.45 -0.71 -17.02
C LEU A 196 -17.33 0.19 -17.56
N ARG A 197 -16.82 1.13 -16.78
CA ARG A 197 -15.67 1.95 -17.16
C ARG A 197 -14.37 1.16 -17.11
N ARG A 198 -14.17 0.33 -16.08
CA ARG A 198 -13.02 -0.59 -15.99
C ARG A 198 -13.09 -1.76 -16.98
N ALA A 199 -14.24 -1.97 -17.63
CA ALA A 199 -14.40 -2.93 -18.70
C ALA A 199 -13.65 -2.52 -19.99
N ARG A 200 -13.22 -1.26 -20.10
CA ARG A 200 -12.55 -0.71 -21.28
C ARG A 200 -11.02 -0.90 -21.19
N ALA A 201 -10.39 -0.90 -22.37
CA ALA A 201 -8.94 -1.10 -22.53
C ALA A 201 -8.12 -0.11 -21.68
N ALA A 202 -7.35 -0.63 -20.73
CA ALA A 202 -6.66 0.16 -19.71
C ALA A 202 -5.56 1.06 -20.27
N ALA A 203 -4.82 0.59 -21.29
CA ALA A 203 -3.69 1.30 -21.88
C ALA A 203 -4.08 2.34 -22.93
N GLU A 204 -5.39 2.44 -23.27
CA GLU A 204 -5.90 3.31 -24.33
C GLU A 204 -6.85 4.40 -23.80
N ASN A 205 -7.20 4.38 -22.50
CA ASN A 205 -8.24 5.23 -21.95
C ASN A 205 -7.84 5.89 -20.64
N ILE A 206 -8.33 7.12 -20.41
CA ILE A 206 -8.50 7.70 -19.10
C ILE A 206 -9.84 7.17 -18.54
N ILE A 207 -9.79 6.44 -17.43
CA ILE A 207 -10.96 5.73 -16.90
C ILE A 207 -11.35 6.30 -15.53
N PRO A 208 -12.41 7.14 -15.46
CA PRO A 208 -12.98 7.55 -14.18
C PRO A 208 -13.61 6.37 -13.47
N THR A 209 -13.36 6.22 -12.17
CA THR A 209 -13.92 5.15 -11.36
C THR A 209 -14.02 5.54 -9.89
N THR A 210 -14.69 4.76 -9.11
CA THR A 210 -14.82 4.99 -7.68
C THR A 210 -13.53 4.63 -6.92
N THR A 211 -13.30 5.28 -5.79
CA THR A 211 -12.31 4.91 -4.79
C THR A 211 -12.86 5.15 -3.39
N GLY A 212 -12.60 4.22 -2.48
CA GLY A 212 -12.90 4.40 -1.07
C GLY A 212 -11.80 5.10 -0.27
N ALA A 213 -10.68 5.47 -0.92
CA ALA A 213 -9.48 5.91 -0.22
C ALA A 213 -9.68 7.19 0.62
N ALA A 214 -10.41 8.18 0.10
CA ALA A 214 -10.69 9.41 0.85
C ALA A 214 -11.56 9.13 2.09
N LYS A 215 -12.60 8.31 1.95
CA LYS A 215 -13.45 7.90 3.07
C LYS A 215 -12.70 7.03 4.07
N ALA A 216 -11.82 6.15 3.60
CA ALA A 216 -11.00 5.28 4.44
C ALA A 216 -10.00 6.08 5.31
N THR A 217 -9.67 7.32 4.93
CA THR A 217 -8.85 8.22 5.78
C THR A 217 -9.48 8.42 7.16
N ALA A 218 -10.81 8.39 7.26
CA ALA A 218 -11.52 8.49 8.54
C ALA A 218 -11.33 7.27 9.46
N LEU A 219 -10.87 6.13 8.95
CA LEU A 219 -10.54 4.96 9.79
C LEU A 219 -9.27 5.21 10.60
N VAL A 220 -8.35 6.00 10.07
CA VAL A 220 -7.05 6.28 10.68
C VAL A 220 -6.95 7.70 11.26
N LEU A 221 -7.82 8.62 10.81
CA LEU A 221 -8.00 9.99 11.30
C LEU A 221 -9.49 10.22 11.57
N PRO A 222 -10.03 9.74 12.70
CA PRO A 222 -11.48 9.74 12.96
C PRO A 222 -12.13 11.13 12.96
N GLN A 223 -11.38 12.18 13.28
CA GLN A 223 -11.84 13.58 13.25
C GLN A 223 -12.16 14.07 11.82
N LEU A 224 -11.72 13.36 10.79
CA LEU A 224 -12.03 13.65 9.37
C LEU A 224 -13.25 12.89 8.84
N LYS A 225 -13.98 12.18 9.70
CA LYS A 225 -15.18 11.44 9.29
C LYS A 225 -16.20 12.36 8.63
N GLY A 226 -16.57 12.01 7.39
CA GLY A 226 -17.54 12.77 6.59
C GLY A 226 -17.00 14.05 5.95
N LYS A 227 -15.73 14.40 6.16
CA LYS A 227 -15.12 15.62 5.60
C LYS A 227 -14.46 15.42 4.25
N LEU A 228 -14.03 14.20 3.92
CA LEU A 228 -13.31 13.87 2.68
C LEU A 228 -14.08 12.87 1.82
N ASP A 229 -14.14 13.13 0.53
CA ASP A 229 -14.62 12.19 -0.51
C ASP A 229 -13.77 12.33 -1.78
N GLY A 230 -13.96 11.47 -2.76
CA GLY A 230 -13.17 11.56 -3.98
C GLY A 230 -13.45 10.47 -5.01
N ILE A 231 -12.73 10.59 -6.11
CA ILE A 231 -12.77 9.64 -7.25
C ILE A 231 -11.36 9.26 -7.67
N ALA A 232 -11.26 8.24 -8.52
CA ALA A 232 -10.04 7.86 -9.21
C ALA A 232 -10.16 8.12 -10.71
N MET A 233 -9.07 8.55 -11.32
CA MET A 233 -8.87 8.59 -12.77
C MET A 233 -7.75 7.60 -13.09
N ARG A 234 -8.07 6.45 -13.67
CA ARG A 234 -7.05 5.51 -14.14
C ARG A 234 -6.46 6.01 -15.46
N VAL A 235 -5.14 6.01 -15.55
CA VAL A 235 -4.39 6.53 -16.71
C VAL A 235 -3.45 5.47 -17.28
N PRO A 236 -3.05 5.57 -18.57
CA PRO A 236 -2.22 4.58 -19.25
C PRO A 236 -0.74 4.60 -18.84
N VAL A 237 -0.45 4.44 -17.56
CA VAL A 237 0.91 4.25 -17.03
C VAL A 237 0.95 3.01 -16.12
N PRO A 238 2.05 2.25 -16.12
CA PRO A 238 2.12 0.97 -15.40
C PRO A 238 2.27 1.13 -13.88
N THR A 239 2.90 2.21 -13.42
CA THR A 239 3.02 2.62 -12.01
C THR A 239 3.32 4.12 -11.94
N GLY A 240 3.28 4.70 -10.74
CA GLY A 240 3.44 6.14 -10.55
C GLY A 240 2.09 6.85 -10.62
N SER A 241 1.56 7.14 -9.45
CA SER A 241 0.23 7.76 -9.26
C SER A 241 0.36 9.09 -8.53
N ALA A 242 -0.66 9.93 -8.62
CA ALA A 242 -0.71 11.21 -7.94
C ALA A 242 -2.06 11.42 -7.25
N THR A 243 -2.02 11.88 -6.00
CA THR A 243 -3.21 12.33 -5.27
C THR A 243 -3.31 13.84 -5.33
N ASP A 244 -4.35 14.34 -5.98
CA ASP A 244 -4.76 15.74 -6.00
C ASP A 244 -5.79 15.95 -4.89
N LEU A 245 -5.43 16.68 -3.85
CA LEU A 245 -6.30 16.96 -2.70
C LEU A 245 -6.62 18.45 -2.63
N VAL A 246 -7.90 18.78 -2.71
CA VAL A 246 -8.41 20.12 -2.54
C VAL A 246 -9.19 20.18 -1.23
N VAL A 247 -8.81 21.09 -0.33
CA VAL A 247 -9.45 21.24 0.98
C VAL A 247 -9.81 22.69 1.28
N GLN A 248 -10.87 22.84 2.07
CA GLN A 248 -11.19 24.07 2.77
C GLN A 248 -10.61 23.97 4.18
N LEU A 249 -9.76 24.93 4.55
CA LEU A 249 -9.14 25.01 5.86
C LEU A 249 -9.93 25.89 6.84
N GLN A 250 -9.70 25.70 8.14
CA GLN A 250 -10.36 26.49 9.21
C GLN A 250 -9.77 27.90 9.35
N ARG A 251 -8.51 28.12 8.93
CA ARG A 251 -7.84 29.41 8.96
C ARG A 251 -7.19 29.73 7.63
N GLU A 252 -6.96 31.01 7.39
CA GLU A 252 -6.16 31.47 6.24
C GLU A 252 -4.72 31.03 6.35
N VAL A 253 -4.14 30.68 5.22
CA VAL A 253 -2.75 30.25 5.05
C VAL A 253 -2.15 30.84 3.78
N THR A 254 -0.83 30.85 3.73
CA THR A 254 -0.07 31.12 2.50
C THR A 254 0.47 29.80 1.93
N LYS A 255 0.87 29.81 0.65
CA LYS A 255 1.58 28.70 0.02
C LYS A 255 2.83 28.30 0.83
N ASP A 256 3.60 29.28 1.28
CA ASP A 256 4.84 29.06 2.02
C ASP A 256 4.59 28.39 3.38
N GLU A 257 3.50 28.79 4.09
CA GLU A 257 3.12 28.12 5.36
C GLU A 257 2.76 26.66 5.13
N VAL A 258 1.99 26.35 4.08
CA VAL A 258 1.61 24.97 3.73
C VAL A 258 2.87 24.15 3.40
N ASN A 259 3.72 24.66 2.51
CA ASN A 259 4.95 23.97 2.11
C ASN A 259 5.90 23.77 3.28
N ALA A 260 6.04 24.75 4.16
CA ALA A 260 6.87 24.63 5.37
C ALA A 260 6.37 23.55 6.33
N ALA A 261 5.05 23.39 6.48
CA ALA A 261 4.47 22.34 7.30
C ALA A 261 4.79 20.94 6.74
N PHE A 262 4.68 20.74 5.41
CA PHE A 262 5.04 19.48 4.76
C PHE A 262 6.54 19.21 4.81
N LYS A 263 7.37 20.22 4.60
CA LYS A 263 8.83 20.09 4.71
C LYS A 263 9.22 19.63 6.11
N LYS A 264 8.71 20.30 7.14
CA LYS A 264 8.95 19.90 8.53
C LYS A 264 8.52 18.47 8.80
N ALA A 265 7.31 18.08 8.36
CA ALA A 265 6.79 16.73 8.57
C ALA A 265 7.62 15.65 7.86
N SER A 266 8.26 15.97 6.73
CA SER A 266 9.16 15.05 6.02
C SER A 266 10.52 14.87 6.71
N GLU A 267 10.94 15.85 7.50
CA GLU A 267 12.27 15.88 8.15
C GLU A 267 12.22 15.38 9.60
N ASP A 268 11.07 15.50 10.27
CA ASP A 268 10.92 15.21 11.69
C ASP A 268 9.55 14.59 12.03
N GLY A 269 9.48 13.86 13.14
CA GLY A 269 8.27 13.23 13.67
C GLY A 269 7.89 11.93 12.98
N ASP A 270 6.62 11.54 13.14
CA ASP A 270 6.10 10.23 12.73
C ASP A 270 6.12 9.99 11.21
N LEU A 271 6.12 11.05 10.42
CA LEU A 271 6.10 10.97 8.97
C LEU A 271 7.49 10.98 8.32
N LYS A 272 8.54 11.14 9.11
CA LYS A 272 9.92 11.04 8.61
C LYS A 272 10.18 9.65 8.01
N GLY A 273 10.70 9.63 6.77
CA GLY A 273 10.92 8.39 6.02
C GLY A 273 9.66 7.80 5.36
N ILE A 274 8.49 8.41 5.60
CA ILE A 274 7.19 8.01 5.04
C ILE A 274 6.68 9.06 4.06
N LEU A 275 6.74 10.33 4.46
CA LEU A 275 6.44 11.49 3.63
C LEU A 275 7.75 12.12 3.16
N PHE A 276 7.90 12.29 1.84
CA PHE A 276 9.01 12.98 1.22
C PHE A 276 8.55 14.35 0.70
N TYR A 277 9.47 15.23 0.47
CA TYR A 277 9.24 16.60 0.00
C TYR A 277 10.09 16.89 -1.22
N THR A 278 9.52 17.45 -2.28
CA THR A 278 10.27 17.87 -3.45
C THR A 278 9.82 19.26 -3.94
N GLU A 279 10.77 19.99 -4.51
CA GLU A 279 10.55 21.21 -5.30
C GLU A 279 10.88 21.00 -6.77
N ASP A 280 11.37 19.81 -7.12
CA ASP A 280 11.75 19.44 -8.49
C ASP A 280 10.49 19.22 -9.36
N PRO A 281 10.55 19.59 -10.65
CA PRO A 281 9.45 19.41 -11.58
C PRO A 281 9.35 17.97 -12.07
N ILE A 282 9.01 17.05 -11.16
CA ILE A 282 8.91 15.62 -11.43
C ILE A 282 7.62 15.21 -12.14
N VAL A 283 7.65 14.05 -12.79
CA VAL A 283 6.51 13.39 -13.42
C VAL A 283 6.40 11.94 -12.94
N SER A 284 5.36 11.23 -13.34
CA SER A 284 5.05 9.88 -12.82
C SER A 284 6.18 8.85 -12.99
N SER A 285 7.01 8.96 -14.03
CA SER A 285 8.15 8.05 -14.23
C SER A 285 9.28 8.26 -13.20
N ASP A 286 9.38 9.45 -12.61
CA ASP A 286 10.40 9.77 -11.60
C ASP A 286 10.05 9.14 -10.23
N ILE A 287 8.79 8.71 -10.04
CA ILE A 287 8.30 8.08 -8.81
C ILE A 287 8.45 6.55 -8.85
N VAL A 288 8.82 5.98 -9.98
CA VAL A 288 9.05 4.53 -10.08
C VAL A 288 10.16 4.11 -9.11
N SER A 289 9.85 3.17 -8.23
CA SER A 289 10.73 2.69 -7.14
C SER A 289 10.97 3.71 -6.02
N ASP A 290 10.14 4.75 -5.88
CA ASP A 290 10.16 5.62 -4.71
C ASP A 290 9.54 4.86 -3.51
N PRO A 291 10.27 4.66 -2.40
CA PRO A 291 9.78 3.97 -1.22
C PRO A 291 8.83 4.80 -0.36
N ALA A 292 8.66 6.09 -0.63
CA ALA A 292 7.76 6.96 0.13
C ALA A 292 6.29 6.54 -0.05
N SER A 293 5.49 6.71 0.99
CA SER A 293 4.03 6.64 0.88
C SER A 293 3.46 7.81 0.10
N CYS A 294 4.11 8.96 0.23
CA CYS A 294 3.74 10.19 -0.45
C CYS A 294 4.99 11.07 -0.63
N THR A 295 5.28 11.49 -1.85
CA THR A 295 6.25 12.54 -2.15
C THR A 295 5.48 13.81 -2.47
N PHE A 296 5.44 14.73 -1.51
CA PHE A 296 4.72 16.00 -1.61
C PHE A 296 5.43 16.93 -2.60
N ASP A 297 4.69 17.43 -3.58
CA ASP A 297 5.18 18.36 -4.61
C ASP A 297 4.87 19.80 -4.22
N ALA A 298 5.84 20.48 -3.64
CA ALA A 298 5.70 21.85 -3.15
C ALA A 298 5.49 22.87 -4.28
N SER A 299 5.96 22.57 -5.49
CA SER A 299 5.81 23.46 -6.65
C SER A 299 4.35 23.64 -7.06
N LEU A 300 3.53 22.59 -6.85
CA LEU A 300 2.12 22.52 -7.25
C LEU A 300 1.13 22.97 -6.18
N THR A 301 1.59 23.41 -5.02
CA THR A 301 0.72 23.96 -3.98
C THR A 301 0.04 25.24 -4.45
N MET A 302 -1.28 25.29 -4.34
CA MET A 302 -2.09 26.45 -4.67
C MET A 302 -2.94 26.86 -3.46
N VAL A 303 -3.01 28.15 -3.19
CA VAL A 303 -3.89 28.73 -2.17
C VAL A 303 -4.76 29.77 -2.82
N GLN A 304 -6.07 29.66 -2.62
CA GLN A 304 -7.07 30.57 -3.15
C GLN A 304 -7.92 31.13 -2.01
N GLU A 305 -8.08 32.43 -1.97
CA GLU A 305 -8.82 33.17 -0.91
C GLU A 305 -8.38 32.77 0.51
N GLY A 306 -7.08 32.46 0.69
CA GLY A 306 -6.45 32.12 1.96
C GLY A 306 -6.85 30.77 2.55
N THR A 307 -8.02 30.25 2.29
CA THR A 307 -8.56 29.06 2.96
C THR A 307 -8.80 27.84 2.06
N SER A 308 -8.89 28.06 0.73
CA SER A 308 -9.00 26.96 -0.24
C SER A 308 -7.61 26.54 -0.71
N VAL A 309 -7.19 25.33 -0.37
CA VAL A 309 -5.85 24.81 -0.63
C VAL A 309 -5.92 23.59 -1.52
N LYS A 310 -5.09 23.57 -2.56
CA LYS A 310 -4.83 22.41 -3.41
C LYS A 310 -3.39 21.98 -3.25
N ILE A 311 -3.19 20.69 -2.99
CA ILE A 311 -1.88 20.05 -2.90
C ILE A 311 -1.84 18.78 -3.71
N LEU A 312 -0.64 18.36 -4.10
CA LEU A 312 -0.40 17.14 -4.85
C LEU A 312 0.67 16.29 -4.18
N GLY A 313 0.38 15.00 -4.03
CA GLY A 313 1.31 13.98 -3.54
C GLY A 313 1.51 12.88 -4.57
N TRP A 314 2.75 12.61 -4.92
CA TRP A 314 3.16 11.50 -5.78
C TRP A 314 3.39 10.23 -4.96
N TYR A 315 3.12 9.07 -5.55
CA TYR A 315 3.42 7.78 -4.93
C TYR A 315 3.59 6.66 -5.96
N ASP A 316 4.59 5.80 -5.75
CA ASP A 316 4.61 4.52 -6.44
C ASP A 316 3.58 3.61 -5.77
N ASN A 317 2.47 3.38 -6.45
CA ASN A 317 1.33 2.63 -5.90
C ASN A 317 1.63 1.16 -5.62
N GLU A 318 2.72 0.61 -6.15
CA GLU A 318 3.19 -0.74 -5.86
C GLU A 318 4.36 -0.72 -4.88
N TRP A 319 5.43 0.03 -5.19
CA TRP A 319 6.68 0.01 -4.43
C TRP A 319 6.56 0.72 -3.07
N GLY A 320 6.06 1.94 -3.05
CA GLY A 320 5.86 2.69 -1.81
C GLY A 320 4.91 1.96 -0.85
N TYR A 321 3.82 1.40 -1.38
CA TYR A 321 2.90 0.59 -0.60
C TYR A 321 3.55 -0.67 -0.03
N SER A 322 4.35 -1.38 -0.82
CA SER A 322 5.04 -2.60 -0.40
C SER A 322 6.09 -2.31 0.68
N ASN A 323 6.77 -1.17 0.61
CA ASN A 323 7.67 -0.72 1.67
C ASN A 323 6.92 -0.47 2.98
N ARG A 324 5.74 0.17 2.94
CA ARG A 324 4.90 0.33 4.15
C ARG A 324 4.41 -0.98 4.71
N LEU A 325 4.14 -1.97 3.85
CA LEU A 325 3.76 -3.30 4.31
C LEU A 325 4.91 -4.00 5.03
N VAL A 326 6.16 -3.82 4.58
CA VAL A 326 7.36 -4.29 5.31
C VAL A 326 7.47 -3.62 6.67
N ASP A 327 7.34 -2.28 6.73
CA ASP A 327 7.40 -1.52 7.98
C ASP A 327 6.31 -1.96 8.96
N LEU A 328 5.08 -2.17 8.49
CA LEU A 328 3.98 -2.68 9.32
C LEU A 328 4.27 -4.11 9.83
N THR A 329 4.88 -4.96 8.98
CA THR A 329 5.28 -6.30 9.39
C THR A 329 6.32 -6.27 10.52
N VAL A 330 7.33 -5.42 10.41
CA VAL A 330 8.34 -5.22 11.45
C VAL A 330 7.69 -4.67 12.73
N PHE A 331 6.83 -3.66 12.58
CA PHE A 331 6.14 -3.04 13.71
C PHE A 331 5.27 -4.02 14.50
N VAL A 332 4.47 -4.83 13.81
CA VAL A 332 3.62 -5.86 14.42
C VAL A 332 4.46 -7.01 14.96
N GLY A 333 5.46 -7.47 14.20
CA GLY A 333 6.30 -8.60 14.57
C GLY A 333 7.14 -8.36 15.82
N ASN A 334 7.59 -7.14 16.04
CA ASN A 334 8.33 -6.76 17.25
C ASN A 334 7.46 -6.76 18.53
N GLN A 335 6.16 -6.94 18.40
CA GLN A 335 5.19 -6.95 19.50
C GLN A 335 4.46 -8.29 19.67
N LEU A 336 4.99 -9.38 19.07
CA LEU A 336 4.45 -10.73 19.17
C LEU A 336 4.71 -11.40 20.51
#